data_2056db5d5f029b37ba8aec0a3043a78d
#
_entry.id   2056db5d5f029b37ba8aec0a3043a78d
#
_cell.length_a   1.000
_cell.length_b   1.000
_cell.length_c   1.000
_cell.angle_alpha   90.00
_cell.angle_beta   90.00
_cell.angle_gamma   90.00
#
_symmetry.space_group_name_H-M   'P 1'
#
loop_
_entity.id
_entity.type
_entity.pdbx_description
1 polymer ?
#
loop_
_entity_poly.entity_id
_entity_poly.type
_entity_poly.pdbx_seq_one_letter_code
_entity_poly.pdbx_strand_id
1 'polypeptide(L)'
;MTGNFNTASGENNQILINLDPHTSPVNWASLIIESAKGRSTGVVEHHLVGAILQRRFKGIPVPNRHARVGSYTVSRLVCHISAAPSRNVLQKCATNVKAGLHPVLLVPREQENRAGVLAQDEGIDKELSIISIEAFVALNIIELATEESKDFFSVLQEIVQIYNKRLAEVETDLSLQIQVR
;
A
#
# COMPACT_ATOMS: atom_id res chain seq x y z
N MET A 1 22.32 -19.26 -45.86
CA MET A 1 22.63 -18.24 -44.82
C MET A 1 21.39 -18.09 -43.94
N THR A 2 21.39 -18.78 -42.83
CA THR A 2 20.28 -18.88 -41.91
C THR A 2 20.46 -17.79 -40.85
N GLY A 3 19.62 -16.76 -40.91
CA GLY A 3 19.57 -15.72 -39.86
C GLY A 3 18.82 -16.25 -38.66
N ASN A 4 19.54 -16.50 -37.57
CA ASN A 4 18.98 -16.77 -36.27
C ASN A 4 18.31 -15.50 -35.75
N PHE A 5 16.97 -15.47 -35.75
CA PHE A 5 16.23 -14.54 -34.92
C PHE A 5 16.24 -15.09 -33.49
N ASN A 6 17.16 -14.57 -32.70
CA ASN A 6 17.14 -14.70 -31.28
C ASN A 6 15.93 -13.89 -30.74
N THR A 7 14.84 -14.59 -30.43
CA THR A 7 13.77 -14.02 -29.60
C THR A 7 14.34 -13.87 -28.21
N ALA A 8 14.89 -12.69 -27.94
CA ALA A 8 15.28 -12.29 -26.59
C ALA A 8 14.06 -12.35 -25.67
N SER A 9 14.18 -13.23 -24.70
CA SER A 9 13.54 -13.28 -23.40
C SER A 9 12.77 -12.02 -23.04
N GLY A 10 11.47 -12.20 -22.69
CA GLY A 10 10.70 -11.17 -22.02
C GLY A 10 11.43 -10.75 -20.76
N GLU A 11 12.06 -9.59 -20.78
CA GLU A 11 12.58 -8.95 -19.58
C GLU A 11 11.39 -8.76 -18.63
N ASN A 12 11.46 -9.44 -17.49
CA ASN A 12 10.57 -9.21 -16.36
C ASN A 12 10.77 -7.75 -15.93
N ASN A 13 9.91 -6.86 -16.40
CA ASN A 13 9.96 -5.42 -16.14
C ASN A 13 9.45 -5.08 -14.72
N GLN A 14 9.74 -5.97 -13.76
CA GLN A 14 9.37 -5.84 -12.36
C GLN A 14 10.13 -4.68 -11.70
N ILE A 15 9.56 -4.14 -10.63
CA ILE A 15 10.20 -3.12 -9.81
C ILE A 15 11.29 -3.81 -8.97
N LEU A 16 12.55 -3.56 -9.32
CA LEU A 16 13.68 -4.05 -8.56
C LEU A 16 14.16 -2.97 -7.58
N ILE A 17 14.16 -3.28 -6.29
CA ILE A 17 14.56 -2.36 -5.23
C ILE A 17 15.73 -2.96 -4.46
N ASN A 18 16.89 -2.29 -4.53
CA ASN A 18 18.03 -2.62 -3.71
C ASN A 18 17.88 -1.87 -2.38
N LEU A 19 17.65 -2.61 -1.31
CA LEU A 19 17.48 -2.05 0.02
C LEU A 19 18.75 -2.24 0.82
N ASP A 20 19.20 -1.16 1.47
CA ASP A 20 20.22 -1.27 2.49
C ASP A 20 19.59 -1.77 3.79
N PRO A 21 19.98 -2.97 4.31
CA PRO A 21 19.45 -3.51 5.56
C PRO A 21 19.67 -2.61 6.78
N HIS A 22 20.62 -1.67 6.70
CA HIS A 22 20.95 -0.73 7.77
C HIS A 22 20.06 0.53 7.74
N THR A 23 19.25 0.71 6.71
CA THR A 23 18.27 1.81 6.67
C THR A 23 16.98 1.44 7.41
N SER A 24 16.22 2.45 7.78
CA SER A 24 14.97 2.25 8.52
C SER A 24 13.85 1.69 7.63
N PRO A 25 12.88 0.94 8.20
CA PRO A 25 11.69 0.49 7.47
C PRO A 25 10.89 1.62 6.81
N VAL A 26 10.92 2.85 7.35
CA VAL A 26 10.30 4.03 6.73
C VAL A 26 10.97 4.36 5.39
N ASN A 27 12.30 4.30 5.33
CA ASN A 27 13.03 4.55 4.08
C ASN A 27 12.74 3.45 3.04
N TRP A 28 12.63 2.20 3.47
CA TRP A 28 12.23 1.11 2.57
C TRP A 28 10.84 1.34 1.98
N ALA A 29 9.86 1.72 2.82
CA ALA A 29 8.52 2.03 2.35
C ALA A 29 8.51 3.20 1.36
N SER A 30 9.28 4.26 1.64
CA SER A 30 9.43 5.40 0.72
C SER A 30 10.01 4.97 -0.62
N LEU A 31 11.06 4.15 -0.63
CA LEU A 31 11.67 3.65 -1.87
C LEU A 31 10.71 2.79 -2.69
N ILE A 32 9.90 1.95 -2.03
CA ILE A 32 8.87 1.13 -2.70
C ILE A 32 7.85 2.04 -3.39
N ILE A 33 7.29 3.01 -2.68
CA ILE A 33 6.28 3.94 -3.22
C ILE A 33 6.87 4.78 -4.35
N GLU A 34 8.08 5.32 -4.17
CA GLU A 34 8.74 6.15 -5.18
C GLU A 34 9.09 5.37 -6.46
N SER A 35 9.51 4.12 -6.32
CA SER A 35 9.82 3.25 -7.47
C SER A 35 8.61 2.96 -8.36
N ALA A 36 7.40 3.13 -7.81
CA ALA A 36 6.14 2.96 -8.54
C ALA A 36 5.61 4.26 -9.16
N LYS A 37 6.18 5.43 -8.82
CA LYS A 37 5.75 6.71 -9.39
C LYS A 37 5.85 6.71 -10.91
N GLY A 38 4.77 7.14 -11.57
CA GLY A 38 4.67 7.16 -13.02
C GLY A 38 4.28 5.82 -13.68
N ARG A 39 4.28 4.69 -12.95
CA ARG A 39 3.84 3.39 -13.46
C ARG A 39 2.36 3.12 -13.17
N SER A 40 1.90 3.53 -11.99
CA SER A 40 0.49 3.41 -11.58
C SER A 40 0.13 4.48 -10.57
N THR A 41 -1.17 4.79 -10.50
CA THR A 41 -1.68 5.72 -9.48
C THR A 41 -2.46 4.93 -8.44
N GLY A 42 -1.88 4.76 -7.24
CA GLY A 42 -2.54 4.17 -6.08
C GLY A 42 -2.61 2.64 -6.06
N VAL A 43 -2.16 1.93 -7.11
CA VAL A 43 -2.22 0.46 -7.16
C VAL A 43 -1.23 -0.14 -6.17
N VAL A 44 0.01 0.34 -6.17
CA VAL A 44 1.07 -0.17 -5.29
C VAL A 44 0.72 0.10 -3.84
N GLU A 45 0.30 1.31 -3.51
CA GLU A 45 -0.12 1.71 -2.17
C GLU A 45 -1.27 0.84 -1.66
N HIS A 46 -2.27 0.61 -2.52
CA HIS A 46 -3.42 -0.20 -2.17
C HIS A 46 -3.06 -1.66 -1.87
N HIS A 47 -2.27 -2.30 -2.75
CA HIS A 47 -1.86 -3.68 -2.56
C HIS A 47 -0.86 -3.85 -1.42
N LEU A 48 0.01 -2.86 -1.17
CA LEU A 48 0.98 -2.88 -0.07
C LEU A 48 0.28 -2.82 1.29
N VAL A 49 -0.65 -1.87 1.46
CA VAL A 49 -1.49 -1.80 2.67
C VAL A 49 -2.32 -3.07 2.83
N GLY A 50 -2.92 -3.56 1.75
CA GLY A 50 -3.68 -4.80 1.75
C GLY A 50 -2.86 -6.02 2.15
N ALA A 51 -1.59 -6.10 1.73
CA ALA A 51 -0.68 -7.19 2.11
C ALA A 51 -0.40 -7.18 3.61
N ILE A 52 -0.17 -6.02 4.19
CA ILE A 52 0.04 -5.85 5.64
C ILE A 52 -1.21 -6.25 6.42
N LEU A 53 -2.37 -5.75 6.01
CA LEU A 53 -3.63 -6.08 6.67
C LEU A 53 -3.94 -7.58 6.57
N GLN A 54 -3.67 -8.21 5.43
CA GLN A 54 -3.82 -9.66 5.26
C GLN A 54 -2.84 -10.45 6.12
N ARG A 55 -1.62 -9.95 6.30
CA ARG A 55 -0.61 -10.58 7.17
C ARG A 55 -1.04 -10.54 8.65
N ARG A 56 -1.68 -9.45 9.07
CA ARG A 56 -2.12 -9.25 10.48
C ARG A 56 -3.49 -9.83 10.78
N PHE A 57 -4.42 -9.77 9.84
CA PHE A 57 -5.83 -10.11 10.08
C PHE A 57 -6.30 -11.20 9.11
N LYS A 58 -6.93 -12.24 9.63
CA LYS A 58 -7.57 -13.27 8.81
C LYS A 58 -8.78 -12.71 8.08
N GLY A 59 -8.99 -13.12 6.82
CA GLY A 59 -10.19 -12.79 6.06
C GLY A 59 -10.20 -11.43 5.39
N ILE A 60 -9.07 -10.74 5.30
CA ILE A 60 -8.95 -9.52 4.50
C ILE A 60 -9.06 -9.90 3.01
N PRO A 61 -10.10 -9.41 2.29
CA PRO A 61 -10.31 -9.81 0.91
C PRO A 61 -9.25 -9.24 -0.02
N VAL A 62 -8.93 -9.99 -1.07
CA VAL A 62 -8.29 -9.42 -2.26
C VAL A 62 -9.41 -8.73 -3.05
N PRO A 63 -9.30 -7.42 -3.36
CA PRO A 63 -10.31 -6.75 -4.16
C PRO A 63 -10.39 -7.41 -5.54
N ASN A 64 -11.61 -7.63 -6.04
CA ASN A 64 -11.75 -8.10 -7.41
C ASN A 64 -11.46 -6.96 -8.42
N ARG A 65 -11.20 -7.30 -9.67
CA ARG A 65 -10.84 -6.33 -10.74
C ARG A 65 -11.83 -5.19 -10.92
N HIS A 66 -13.10 -5.40 -10.57
CA HIS A 66 -14.17 -4.43 -10.75
C HIS A 66 -14.44 -3.61 -9.49
N ALA A 67 -14.03 -4.11 -8.35
CA ALA A 67 -14.14 -3.43 -7.07
C ALA A 67 -12.75 -2.89 -6.66
N ARG A 68 -12.28 -1.85 -7.32
CA ARG A 68 -11.23 -0.98 -6.75
C ARG A 68 -11.82 -0.26 -5.54
N VAL A 69 -12.06 -1.03 -4.50
CA VAL A 69 -12.50 -0.51 -3.23
C VAL A 69 -11.25 0.09 -2.59
N GLY A 70 -11.11 1.40 -2.66
CA GLY A 70 -10.00 2.11 -2.02
C GLY A 70 -10.09 2.05 -0.49
N SER A 71 -10.66 0.97 0.08
CA SER A 71 -10.78 0.81 1.53
C SER A 71 -10.81 -0.66 1.95
N TYR A 72 -10.31 -0.90 3.17
CA TYR A 72 -10.41 -2.17 3.89
C TYR A 72 -11.14 -1.94 5.20
N THR A 73 -12.02 -2.88 5.57
CA THR A 73 -12.73 -2.82 6.85
C THR A 73 -12.26 -3.94 7.76
N VAL A 74 -11.84 -3.58 8.97
CA VAL A 74 -11.47 -4.50 10.03
C VAL A 74 -12.29 -4.12 11.28
N SER A 75 -13.32 -4.90 11.61
CA SER A 75 -14.27 -4.55 12.67
C SER A 75 -14.90 -3.17 12.40
N ARG A 76 -14.70 -2.20 13.28
CA ARG A 76 -15.17 -0.81 13.12
C ARG A 76 -14.18 0.13 12.46
N LEU A 77 -12.96 -0.34 12.20
CA LEU A 77 -11.92 0.41 11.53
C LEU A 77 -12.13 0.35 10.01
N VAL A 78 -12.10 1.49 9.33
CA VAL A 78 -12.17 1.57 7.87
C VAL A 78 -10.93 2.29 7.35
N CYS A 79 -10.01 1.54 6.74
CA CYS A 79 -8.79 2.08 6.13
C CYS A 79 -9.08 2.49 4.70
N HIS A 80 -9.12 3.80 4.42
CA HIS A 80 -9.14 4.34 3.07
C HIS A 80 -7.71 4.57 2.59
N ILE A 81 -7.40 4.18 1.36
CA ILE A 81 -6.09 4.39 0.75
C ILE A 81 -6.26 5.32 -0.44
N SER A 82 -5.45 6.37 -0.51
CA SER A 82 -5.48 7.33 -1.60
C SER A 82 -4.10 7.91 -1.90
N ALA A 83 -3.56 7.64 -3.09
CA ALA A 83 -2.31 8.26 -3.55
C ALA A 83 -2.46 9.77 -3.77
N ALA A 84 -3.68 10.23 -4.07
CA ALA A 84 -4.01 11.65 -4.26
C ALA A 84 -5.38 11.94 -3.61
N PRO A 85 -5.41 12.38 -2.34
CA PRO A 85 -6.67 12.60 -1.63
C PRO A 85 -7.50 13.68 -2.31
N SER A 86 -8.80 13.42 -2.39
CA SER A 86 -9.81 14.28 -3.01
C SER A 86 -11.00 14.44 -2.08
N ARG A 87 -11.84 15.45 -2.34
CA ARG A 87 -13.09 15.66 -1.59
C ARG A 87 -13.94 14.39 -1.53
N ASN A 88 -14.01 13.62 -2.63
CA ASN A 88 -14.81 12.39 -2.66
C ASN A 88 -14.36 11.35 -1.62
N VAL A 89 -13.05 11.14 -1.42
CA VAL A 89 -12.58 10.20 -0.40
C VAL A 89 -12.87 10.73 1.01
N LEU A 90 -12.77 12.04 1.25
CA LEU A 90 -13.10 12.65 2.54
C LEU A 90 -14.61 12.54 2.83
N GLN A 91 -15.47 12.69 1.85
CA GLN A 91 -16.92 12.47 2.00
C GLN A 91 -17.25 11.03 2.36
N LYS A 92 -16.51 10.05 1.83
CA LYS A 92 -16.64 8.65 2.26
C LYS A 92 -16.22 8.47 3.72
N CYS A 93 -15.11 9.12 4.14
CA CYS A 93 -14.71 9.13 5.54
C CYS A 93 -15.78 9.76 6.43
N ALA A 94 -16.35 10.90 6.04
CA ALA A 94 -17.45 11.56 6.77
C ALA A 94 -18.69 10.66 6.89
N THR A 95 -19.02 9.92 5.83
CA THR A 95 -20.12 8.94 5.87
C THR A 95 -19.83 7.84 6.88
N ASN A 96 -18.59 7.34 6.95
CA ASN A 96 -18.20 6.34 7.94
C ASN A 96 -18.26 6.86 9.38
N VAL A 97 -17.83 8.11 9.62
CA VAL A 97 -17.98 8.77 10.93
C VAL A 97 -19.45 8.81 11.34
N LYS A 98 -20.33 9.25 10.45
CA LYS A 98 -21.80 9.29 10.72
C LYS A 98 -22.38 7.91 10.99
N ALA A 99 -21.82 6.85 10.41
CA ALA A 99 -22.20 5.47 10.66
C ALA A 99 -21.59 4.89 11.96
N GLY A 100 -20.86 5.68 12.74
CA GLY A 100 -20.19 5.24 13.96
C GLY A 100 -18.98 4.35 13.72
N LEU A 101 -18.39 4.38 12.52
CA LEU A 101 -17.14 3.72 12.19
C LEU A 101 -15.95 4.64 12.45
N HIS A 102 -14.76 4.07 12.49
CA HIS A 102 -13.50 4.80 12.70
C HIS A 102 -12.70 4.83 11.40
N PRO A 103 -12.83 5.89 10.57
CA PRO A 103 -12.06 5.99 9.34
C PRO A 103 -10.60 6.35 9.64
N VAL A 104 -9.70 5.67 8.92
CA VAL A 104 -8.28 6.02 8.81
C VAL A 104 -7.99 6.27 7.34
N LEU A 105 -7.44 7.43 7.01
CA LEU A 105 -7.02 7.76 5.67
C LEU A 105 -5.50 7.57 5.55
N LEU A 106 -5.10 6.62 4.73
CA LEU A 106 -3.70 6.32 4.42
C LEU A 106 -3.33 7.01 3.10
N VAL A 107 -2.35 7.89 3.15
CA VAL A 107 -1.86 8.69 2.00
C VAL A 107 -0.33 8.65 1.95
N PRO A 108 0.33 8.87 0.79
CA PRO A 108 1.76 9.15 0.76
C PRO A 108 2.09 10.35 1.66
N ARG A 109 3.26 10.34 2.29
CA ARG A 109 3.68 11.38 3.26
C ARG A 109 3.52 12.80 2.71
N GLU A 110 3.85 13.01 1.45
CA GLU A 110 3.71 14.31 0.77
C GLU A 110 2.27 14.80 0.65
N GLN A 111 1.29 13.91 0.84
CA GLN A 111 -0.14 14.23 0.74
C GLN A 111 -0.83 14.44 2.11
N GLU A 112 -0.14 14.24 3.23
CA GLU A 112 -0.74 14.36 4.57
C GLU A 112 -1.31 15.77 4.81
N ASN A 113 -0.56 16.82 4.48
CA ASN A 113 -1.02 18.20 4.67
C ASN A 113 -2.28 18.49 3.83
N ARG A 114 -2.30 18.04 2.58
CA ARG A 114 -3.46 18.21 1.70
C ARG A 114 -4.68 17.47 2.24
N ALA A 115 -4.48 16.24 2.71
CA ALA A 115 -5.55 15.45 3.33
C ALA A 115 -6.11 16.15 4.58
N GLY A 116 -5.24 16.74 5.41
CA GLY A 116 -5.62 17.51 6.59
C GLY A 116 -6.51 18.71 6.27
N VAL A 117 -6.12 19.51 5.25
CA VAL A 117 -6.94 20.65 4.81
C VAL A 117 -8.32 20.18 4.33
N LEU A 118 -8.36 19.13 3.49
CA LEU A 118 -9.63 18.57 3.02
C LEU A 118 -10.50 18.01 4.16
N ALA A 119 -9.89 17.45 5.21
CA ALA A 119 -10.63 16.96 6.38
C ALA A 119 -11.26 18.11 7.18
N GLN A 120 -10.55 19.22 7.31
CA GLN A 120 -11.07 20.46 7.93
C GLN A 120 -12.24 21.02 7.11
N ASP A 121 -12.12 21.06 5.78
CA ASP A 121 -13.20 21.53 4.90
C ASP A 121 -14.46 20.66 5.00
N GLU A 122 -14.32 19.36 5.25
CA GLU A 122 -15.45 18.43 5.45
C GLU A 122 -15.89 18.35 6.94
N GLY A 123 -15.20 19.04 7.85
CA GLY A 123 -15.53 19.11 9.26
C GLY A 123 -15.36 17.80 10.04
N ILE A 124 -14.41 16.95 9.62
CA ILE A 124 -14.13 15.64 10.22
C ILE A 124 -12.67 15.50 10.71
N ASP A 125 -11.95 16.60 10.80
CA ASP A 125 -10.53 16.62 11.18
C ASP A 125 -10.26 16.05 12.58
N LYS A 126 -11.24 16.03 13.45
CA LYS A 126 -11.14 15.48 14.82
C LYS A 126 -11.46 13.98 14.90
N GLU A 127 -12.25 13.46 13.98
CA GLU A 127 -12.72 12.08 13.94
C GLU A 127 -11.94 11.21 12.94
N LEU A 128 -11.22 11.84 12.00
CA LEU A 128 -10.43 11.18 10.99
C LEU A 128 -8.96 11.08 11.41
N SER A 129 -8.41 9.87 11.43
CA SER A 129 -6.97 9.68 11.53
C SER A 129 -6.34 9.70 10.14
N ILE A 130 -5.38 10.60 9.92
CA ILE A 130 -4.58 10.66 8.68
C ILE A 130 -3.18 10.14 9.01
N ILE A 131 -2.70 9.14 8.27
CA ILE A 131 -1.42 8.48 8.52
C ILE A 131 -0.71 8.30 7.18
N SER A 132 0.59 8.60 7.13
CA SER A 132 1.35 8.27 5.92
C SER A 132 1.47 6.76 5.72
N ILE A 133 1.41 6.33 4.46
CA ILE A 133 1.55 4.91 4.10
C ILE A 133 2.94 4.42 4.53
N GLU A 134 3.96 5.25 4.39
CA GLU A 134 5.33 4.95 4.81
C GLU A 134 5.42 4.67 6.32
N ALA A 135 4.78 5.49 7.14
CA ALA A 135 4.73 5.27 8.59
C ALA A 135 3.90 4.02 8.92
N PHE A 136 2.77 3.82 8.27
CA PHE A 136 1.94 2.63 8.46
C PHE A 136 2.72 1.34 8.14
N VAL A 137 3.42 1.30 7.00
CA VAL A 137 4.25 0.15 6.58
C VAL A 137 5.35 -0.10 7.60
N ALA A 138 6.09 0.94 7.97
CA ALA A 138 7.22 0.84 8.88
C ALA A 138 6.82 0.33 10.27
N LEU A 139 5.77 0.90 10.84
CA LEU A 139 5.28 0.49 12.16
C LEU A 139 4.84 -0.97 12.16
N ASN A 140 4.15 -1.41 11.12
CA ASN A 140 3.73 -2.81 11.00
C ASN A 140 4.92 -3.77 10.83
N ILE A 141 5.97 -3.40 10.09
CA ILE A 141 7.20 -4.20 10.00
C ILE A 141 7.86 -4.32 11.38
N ILE A 142 7.99 -3.21 12.11
CA ILE A 142 8.62 -3.17 13.44
C ILE A 142 7.83 -4.04 14.43
N GLU A 143 6.51 -3.90 14.46
CA GLU A 143 5.65 -4.66 15.37
C GLU A 143 5.70 -6.16 15.05
N LEU A 144 5.50 -6.56 13.78
CA LEU A 144 5.54 -7.96 13.37
C LEU A 144 6.91 -8.60 13.65
N ALA A 145 7.99 -7.90 13.37
CA ALA A 145 9.35 -8.38 13.65
C ALA A 145 9.57 -8.58 15.15
N THR A 146 9.07 -7.66 15.96
CA THR A 146 9.16 -7.76 17.43
C THR A 146 8.32 -8.92 17.96
N GLU A 147 7.07 -9.04 17.51
CA GLU A 147 6.16 -10.10 17.92
C GLU A 147 6.67 -11.51 17.54
N GLU A 148 7.30 -11.63 16.37
CA GLU A 148 7.75 -12.92 15.82
C GLU A 148 9.25 -13.20 16.06
N SER A 149 9.98 -12.28 16.71
CA SER A 149 11.43 -12.36 16.93
C SER A 149 12.20 -12.56 15.61
N LYS A 150 11.80 -11.83 14.57
CA LYS A 150 12.42 -11.79 13.24
C LYS A 150 13.16 -10.49 13.01
N ASP A 151 14.09 -10.49 12.05
CA ASP A 151 14.63 -9.25 11.52
C ASP A 151 13.63 -8.52 10.61
N PHE A 152 13.78 -7.21 10.48
CA PHE A 152 12.86 -6.36 9.72
C PHE A 152 12.82 -6.72 8.23
N PHE A 153 13.97 -7.11 7.66
CA PHE A 153 14.06 -7.41 6.24
C PHE A 153 13.30 -8.70 5.89
N SER A 154 13.40 -9.73 6.72
CA SER A 154 12.60 -10.96 6.59
C SER A 154 11.10 -10.68 6.59
N VAL A 155 10.63 -9.83 7.51
CA VAL A 155 9.21 -9.44 7.56
C VAL A 155 8.81 -8.66 6.31
N LEU A 156 9.65 -7.74 5.84
CA LEU A 156 9.38 -7.03 4.59
C LEU A 156 9.28 -7.99 3.39
N GLN A 157 10.18 -8.98 3.30
CA GLN A 157 10.13 -9.98 2.22
C GLN A 157 8.81 -10.77 2.24
N GLU A 158 8.33 -11.16 3.41
CA GLU A 158 7.03 -11.82 3.55
C GLU A 158 5.86 -10.91 3.09
N ILE A 159 5.88 -9.63 3.46
CA ILE A 159 4.89 -8.64 3.02
C ILE A 159 4.93 -8.48 1.49
N VAL A 160 6.12 -8.39 0.90
CA VAL A 160 6.31 -8.27 -0.55
C VAL A 160 5.81 -9.52 -1.29
N GLN A 161 6.00 -10.72 -0.74
CA GLN A 161 5.45 -11.95 -1.31
C GLN A 161 3.91 -11.92 -1.33
N ILE A 162 3.28 -11.49 -0.23
CA ILE A 162 1.82 -11.34 -0.16
C ILE A 162 1.36 -10.26 -1.14
N TYR A 163 2.06 -9.12 -1.22
CA TYR A 163 1.80 -8.05 -2.18
C TYR A 163 1.80 -8.58 -3.63
N ASN A 164 2.86 -9.28 -4.03
CA ASN A 164 2.99 -9.81 -5.39
C ASN A 164 1.88 -10.83 -5.72
N LYS A 165 1.50 -11.66 -4.75
CA LYS A 165 0.38 -12.59 -4.91
C LYS A 165 -0.94 -11.85 -5.13
N ARG A 166 -1.24 -10.86 -4.28
CA ARG A 166 -2.45 -10.03 -4.39
C ARG A 166 -2.51 -9.30 -5.73
N LEU A 167 -1.38 -8.72 -6.15
CA LEU A 167 -1.28 -8.05 -7.44
C LEU A 167 -1.62 -9.00 -8.60
N ALA A 168 -1.01 -10.19 -8.63
CA ALA A 168 -1.20 -11.18 -9.69
C ALA A 168 -2.63 -11.73 -9.76
N GLU A 169 -3.38 -11.72 -8.66
CA GLU A 169 -4.78 -12.15 -8.64
C GLU A 169 -5.74 -11.10 -9.27
N VAL A 170 -5.35 -9.83 -9.27
CA VAL A 170 -6.24 -8.71 -9.63
C VAL A 170 -5.79 -7.97 -10.88
N GLU A 171 -4.49 -7.71 -10.99
CA GLU A 171 -3.95 -6.88 -12.06
C GLU A 171 -3.44 -7.74 -13.22
N THR A 172 -3.61 -7.22 -14.45
CA THR A 172 -3.02 -7.83 -15.65
C THR A 172 -1.59 -7.37 -15.89
N ASP A 173 -1.24 -6.20 -15.39
CA ASP A 173 0.10 -5.64 -15.49
C ASP A 173 0.96 -6.12 -14.32
N LEU A 174 1.79 -7.11 -14.58
CA LEU A 174 2.73 -7.68 -13.61
C LEU A 174 4.03 -6.88 -13.49
N SER A 175 4.20 -5.80 -14.26
CA SER A 175 5.37 -4.91 -14.15
C SER A 175 5.44 -4.18 -12.80
N LEU A 176 4.31 -4.16 -12.07
CA LEU A 176 4.21 -3.61 -10.71
C LEU A 176 4.63 -4.59 -9.62
N GLN A 177 4.97 -5.84 -9.94
CA GLN A 177 5.56 -6.76 -8.96
C GLN A 177 6.89 -6.22 -8.46
N ILE A 178 7.17 -6.46 -7.18
CA ILE A 178 8.32 -5.94 -6.48
C ILE A 178 9.28 -7.08 -6.14
N GLN A 179 10.56 -6.86 -6.40
CA GLN A 179 11.66 -7.67 -5.87
C GLN A 179 12.54 -6.79 -4.97
N VAL A 180 12.76 -7.22 -3.74
CA VAL A 180 13.68 -6.59 -2.78
C VAL A 180 14.94 -7.45 -2.64
N ARG A 181 16.08 -6.78 -2.67
CA ARG A 181 17.42 -7.39 -2.50
C ARG A 181 18.21 -6.63 -1.46
#